data_e9073c8523ad4f8f1abf7449238bdab4
#
_entry.id   e9073c8523ad4f8f1abf7449238bdab4
#
_cell.length_a   1.000
_cell.length_b   1.000
_cell.length_c   1.000
_cell.angle_alpha   90.00
_cell.angle_beta   90.00
_cell.angle_gamma   90.00
#
_symmetry.space_group_name_H-M   'P 1'
#
loop_
_entity.id
_entity.type
_entity.pdbx_description
1 polymer ?
#
loop_
_entity_poly.entity_id
_entity_poly.type
_entity_poly.pdbx_seq_one_letter_code
_entity_poly.pdbx_strand_id
1 'polypeptide(L)'
;MANYRSQKNNKKANYEDVKARRAERLSKRKNNKKPKKKFWIAFKYFFLICIFIGVITVGVSGYVFYTWIKSAPDFDPAELVDPIPSKFYDQNNKLLKEVGAEKRILIEYKDIPELVEKTVLAVEDARFYEHKGVDWRRTIGAVLTNITKGGSQGGSTITQQIVKLSFLTHKKKIKRKVQEWYISYQFEKNYSKEQILAIYLNKIFYGNNAYGIAQAAKTYYGKNLDDLTPLEVALLVGLPQSPTNYNPYKNPEGAKERRDTVLTVMKNNNIISEAEYEEYLQVEIEDMIKKRSTSNDPYSAIIEMAIEEIEEKVPEANVSGDGYKVYLTVDRELQKYANDILKGKVFDYPTEKLQTSAVPSR
;
A
#
# COMPACT_ATOMS: atom_id res chain seq x y z
N MET A 1 62.13 0.03 88.73
CA MET A 1 62.07 1.11 87.67
C MET A 1 62.15 0.56 86.21
N ALA A 2 62.54 -0.66 85.89
CA ALA A 2 62.64 -1.15 84.54
C ALA A 2 61.27 -1.45 83.82
N ASN A 3 60.27 -1.92 84.55
CA ASN A 3 58.94 -2.25 83.99
C ASN A 3 58.11 -1.06 83.50
N TYR A 4 58.34 0.09 84.11
CA TYR A 4 57.58 1.32 83.71
C TYR A 4 58.10 1.96 82.41
N ARG A 5 59.40 1.77 82.09
CA ARG A 5 60.01 2.25 80.84
C ARG A 5 59.61 1.37 79.67
N SER A 6 59.45 0.06 79.86
CA SER A 6 59.00 -0.85 78.80
C SER A 6 57.56 -0.63 78.35
N GLN A 7 56.63 -0.40 79.25
CA GLN A 7 55.23 -0.07 78.94
C GLN A 7 55.07 1.28 78.25
N LYS A 8 55.89 2.29 78.57
CA LYS A 8 55.83 3.61 77.92
C LYS A 8 56.35 3.58 76.48
N ASN A 9 57.40 2.75 76.22
CA ASN A 9 57.92 2.55 74.87
C ASN A 9 56.93 1.73 73.96
N ASN A 10 56.26 0.74 74.53
CA ASN A 10 55.23 -0.04 73.77
C ASN A 10 53.99 0.85 73.44
N LYS A 11 53.56 1.72 74.32
CA LYS A 11 52.47 2.65 74.04
C LYS A 11 52.85 3.67 72.96
N LYS A 12 54.13 4.15 72.97
CA LYS A 12 54.64 5.08 71.96
C LYS A 12 54.75 4.42 70.55
N ALA A 13 55.26 3.20 70.50
CA ALA A 13 55.33 2.45 69.25
C ALA A 13 53.96 2.17 68.68
N ASN A 14 52.96 1.82 69.49
CA ASN A 14 51.60 1.56 69.06
C ASN A 14 50.91 2.86 68.59
N TYR A 15 51.23 4.01 69.23
CA TYR A 15 50.66 5.32 68.77
C TYR A 15 51.23 5.80 67.46
N GLU A 16 52.52 5.57 67.17
CA GLU A 16 53.13 5.91 65.85
C GLU A 16 52.65 5.00 64.75
N ASP A 17 52.45 3.68 65.03
CA ASP A 17 51.90 2.75 64.05
C ASP A 17 50.43 3.11 63.69
N VAL A 18 49.61 3.47 64.68
CA VAL A 18 48.21 3.93 64.38
C VAL A 18 48.22 5.24 63.62
N LYS A 19 49.15 6.13 63.87
CA LYS A 19 49.29 7.40 63.15
C LYS A 19 49.73 7.20 61.70
N ALA A 20 50.71 6.26 61.47
CA ALA A 20 51.15 5.85 60.14
C ALA A 20 50.03 5.23 59.34
N ARG A 21 49.27 4.30 59.90
CA ARG A 21 48.09 3.65 59.23
C ARG A 21 47.01 4.69 58.95
N ARG A 22 46.82 5.68 59.80
CA ARG A 22 45.83 6.75 59.53
C ARG A 22 46.31 7.70 58.46
N ALA A 23 47.57 8.00 58.34
CA ALA A 23 48.17 8.81 57.29
C ALA A 23 48.11 8.07 55.94
N GLU A 24 48.36 6.76 55.91
CA GLU A 24 48.24 5.92 54.74
C GLU A 24 46.80 5.83 54.24
N ARG A 25 45.83 5.68 55.15
CA ARG A 25 44.38 5.69 54.79
C ARG A 25 43.94 7.05 54.24
N LEU A 26 44.47 8.15 54.76
CA LEU A 26 44.17 9.49 54.27
C LEU A 26 44.83 9.77 52.91
N SER A 27 46.05 9.27 52.68
CA SER A 27 46.73 9.39 51.39
C SER A 27 46.01 8.55 50.31
N LYS A 28 45.59 7.30 50.63
CA LYS A 28 44.76 6.48 49.76
C LYS A 28 43.39 7.11 49.45
N ARG A 29 42.76 7.77 50.43
CA ARG A 29 41.51 8.55 50.18
C ARG A 29 41.72 9.80 49.32
N LYS A 30 42.86 10.47 49.41
CA LYS A 30 43.18 11.63 48.56
C LYS A 30 43.45 11.24 47.10
N ASN A 31 44.10 10.11 46.87
CA ASN A 31 44.35 9.60 45.50
C ASN A 31 43.12 9.11 44.79
N ASN A 32 42.07 8.64 45.49
CA ASN A 32 40.83 8.16 44.90
C ASN A 32 39.84 9.27 44.50
N LYS A 33 40.14 10.54 44.71
CA LYS A 33 39.23 11.65 44.43
C LYS A 33 39.47 12.38 43.08
N LYS A 34 40.43 11.95 42.25
CA LYS A 34 40.83 12.72 41.06
C LYS A 34 40.29 12.26 39.69
N PRO A 35 39.59 11.14 39.46
CA PRO A 35 39.10 10.83 38.13
C PRO A 35 37.80 11.59 37.76
N LYS A 36 36.96 12.02 38.71
CA LYS A 36 35.63 12.61 38.41
C LYS A 36 35.65 13.87 37.53
N LYS A 37 36.58 14.79 37.72
CA LYS A 37 36.65 16.02 36.91
C LYS A 37 37.03 15.74 35.44
N LYS A 38 38.00 14.88 35.17
CA LYS A 38 38.42 14.52 33.82
C LYS A 38 37.33 13.75 33.09
N PHE A 39 36.60 12.86 33.78
CA PHE A 39 35.46 12.13 33.25
C PHE A 39 34.32 13.08 32.83
N TRP A 40 33.94 14.04 33.66
CA TRP A 40 32.90 15.01 33.34
C TRP A 40 33.29 15.95 32.19
N ILE A 41 34.56 16.32 32.07
CA ILE A 41 35.07 17.11 30.95
C ILE A 41 35.00 16.30 29.64
N ALA A 42 35.46 15.04 29.65
CA ALA A 42 35.37 14.15 28.52
C ALA A 42 33.91 13.88 28.11
N PHE A 43 33.01 13.64 29.08
CA PHE A 43 31.57 13.47 28.84
C PHE A 43 30.93 14.71 28.21
N LYS A 44 31.30 15.92 28.67
CA LYS A 44 30.83 17.19 28.11
C LYS A 44 31.23 17.31 26.62
N TYR A 45 32.51 17.04 26.30
CA TYR A 45 32.97 17.10 24.91
C TYR A 45 32.32 16.01 24.03
N PHE A 46 32.18 14.80 24.55
CA PHE A 46 31.43 13.74 23.87
C PHE A 46 30.00 14.17 23.55
N PHE A 47 29.29 14.75 24.52
CA PHE A 47 27.90 15.22 24.31
C PHE A 47 27.84 16.38 23.29
N LEU A 48 28.80 17.33 23.34
CA LEU A 48 28.89 18.39 22.34
C LEU A 48 29.16 17.86 20.92
N ILE A 49 30.02 16.85 20.81
CA ILE A 49 30.26 16.18 19.50
C ILE A 49 29.00 15.48 19.01
N CYS A 50 28.26 14.78 19.87
CA CYS A 50 27.00 14.16 19.50
C CYS A 50 25.96 15.20 19.02
N ILE A 51 25.85 16.34 19.71
CA ILE A 51 24.98 17.45 19.29
C ILE A 51 25.42 17.98 17.93
N PHE A 52 26.72 18.21 17.73
CA PHE A 52 27.28 18.74 16.50
C PHE A 52 27.02 17.80 15.32
N ILE A 53 27.25 16.48 15.51
CA ILE A 53 26.89 15.45 14.51
C ILE A 53 25.39 15.46 14.24
N GLY A 54 24.56 15.56 15.30
CA GLY A 54 23.11 15.66 15.17
C GLY A 54 22.68 16.85 14.30
N VAL A 55 23.23 18.03 14.54
CA VAL A 55 22.93 19.25 13.77
C VAL A 55 23.34 19.08 12.29
N ILE A 56 24.53 18.53 12.03
CA ILE A 56 24.98 18.25 10.65
C ILE A 56 24.04 17.24 9.98
N THR A 57 23.69 16.16 10.66
CA THR A 57 22.80 15.13 10.11
C THR A 57 21.43 15.72 9.77
N VAL A 58 20.87 16.55 10.64
CA VAL A 58 19.59 17.25 10.38
C VAL A 58 19.74 18.20 9.18
N GLY A 59 20.83 18.97 9.11
CA GLY A 59 21.10 19.90 7.99
C GLY A 59 21.23 19.18 6.64
N VAL A 60 22.02 18.11 6.60
CA VAL A 60 22.20 17.28 5.38
C VAL A 60 20.89 16.61 4.98
N SER A 61 20.17 16.02 5.94
CA SER A 61 18.87 15.41 5.68
C SER A 61 17.87 16.44 5.14
N GLY A 62 17.78 17.62 5.76
CA GLY A 62 16.92 18.71 5.31
C GLY A 62 17.24 19.16 3.88
N TYR A 63 18.52 19.27 3.53
CA TYR A 63 18.94 19.61 2.19
C TYR A 63 18.56 18.52 1.17
N VAL A 64 18.74 17.25 1.52
CA VAL A 64 18.32 16.11 0.67
C VAL A 64 16.80 16.13 0.47
N PHE A 65 16.02 16.31 1.52
CA PHE A 65 14.56 16.45 1.42
C PHE A 65 14.15 17.61 0.50
N TYR A 66 14.78 18.77 0.66
CA TYR A 66 14.55 19.94 -0.20
C TYR A 66 14.81 19.61 -1.68
N THR A 67 15.94 18.97 -1.99
CA THR A 67 16.27 18.58 -3.39
C THR A 67 15.27 17.58 -3.96
N TRP A 68 14.75 16.66 -3.14
CA TRP A 68 13.73 15.72 -3.56
C TRP A 68 12.39 16.39 -3.85
N ILE A 69 11.98 17.34 -3.02
CA ILE A 69 10.77 18.14 -3.25
C ILE A 69 10.93 18.98 -4.52
N LYS A 70 12.06 19.67 -4.69
CA LYS A 70 12.33 20.50 -5.88
C LYS A 70 12.36 19.69 -7.18
N SER A 71 12.67 18.39 -7.11
CA SER A 71 12.64 17.46 -8.25
C SER A 71 11.32 16.70 -8.37
N ALA A 72 10.29 17.04 -7.59
CA ALA A 72 8.95 16.49 -7.77
C ALA A 72 8.38 16.98 -9.10
N PRO A 73 7.58 16.15 -9.79
CA PRO A 73 6.78 16.62 -10.92
C PRO A 73 5.91 17.82 -10.49
N ASP A 74 5.71 18.75 -11.40
CA ASP A 74 4.75 19.81 -11.18
C ASP A 74 3.35 19.20 -11.08
N PHE A 75 2.54 19.76 -10.19
CA PHE A 75 1.15 19.36 -10.10
C PHE A 75 0.40 19.97 -11.28
N ASP A 76 0.11 19.17 -12.31
CA ASP A 76 -0.74 19.55 -13.43
C ASP A 76 -2.08 18.80 -13.34
N PRO A 77 -3.22 19.52 -13.16
CA PRO A 77 -4.55 18.89 -13.24
C PRO A 77 -4.80 18.11 -14.53
N ALA A 78 -4.13 18.47 -15.63
CA ALA A 78 -4.24 17.75 -16.89
C ALA A 78 -3.65 16.33 -16.84
N GLU A 79 -2.72 16.06 -15.92
CA GLU A 79 -2.18 14.72 -15.67
C GLU A 79 -3.12 13.81 -14.86
N LEU A 80 -4.25 14.33 -14.38
CA LEU A 80 -5.36 13.50 -13.90
C LEU A 80 -6.05 12.74 -15.04
N VAL A 81 -5.49 12.84 -16.25
CA VAL A 81 -6.00 12.21 -17.47
C VAL A 81 -6.15 10.70 -17.30
N ASP A 82 -7.15 10.19 -17.99
CA ASP A 82 -7.54 8.79 -18.07
C ASP A 82 -6.37 7.86 -18.39
N PRO A 83 -6.34 6.66 -17.80
CA PRO A 83 -5.35 5.65 -18.18
C PRO A 83 -5.38 5.45 -19.70
N ILE A 84 -4.20 5.32 -20.25
CA ILE A 84 -4.02 5.04 -21.66
C ILE A 84 -4.27 3.56 -21.88
N PRO A 85 -5.23 3.17 -22.76
CA PRO A 85 -5.50 1.75 -23.02
C PRO A 85 -4.27 1.08 -23.64
N SER A 86 -3.99 -0.14 -23.20
CA SER A 86 -2.95 -0.97 -23.80
C SER A 86 -3.46 -1.62 -25.07
N LYS A 87 -2.58 -1.73 -26.06
CA LYS A 87 -2.89 -2.24 -27.39
C LYS A 87 -2.20 -3.58 -27.59
N PHE A 88 -3.00 -4.59 -27.92
CA PHE A 88 -2.55 -5.94 -28.23
C PHE A 88 -2.52 -6.16 -29.73
N TYR A 89 -1.41 -6.63 -30.25
CA TYR A 89 -1.15 -6.83 -31.67
C TYR A 89 -0.89 -8.31 -31.98
N ASP A 90 -1.26 -8.75 -33.17
CA ASP A 90 -0.96 -10.09 -33.69
C ASP A 90 0.50 -10.19 -34.22
N GLN A 91 0.89 -11.38 -34.70
CA GLN A 91 2.21 -11.63 -35.29
C GLN A 91 2.56 -10.73 -36.48
N ASN A 92 1.56 -10.13 -37.12
CA ASN A 92 1.69 -9.23 -38.27
C ASN A 92 1.60 -7.75 -37.87
N ASN A 93 1.71 -7.43 -36.61
CA ASN A 93 1.55 -6.08 -36.05
C ASN A 93 0.18 -5.43 -36.29
N LYS A 94 -0.87 -6.22 -36.54
CA LYS A 94 -2.24 -5.74 -36.68
C LYS A 94 -2.90 -5.74 -35.30
N LEU A 95 -3.61 -4.66 -34.98
CA LEU A 95 -4.32 -4.50 -33.70
C LEU A 95 -5.36 -5.63 -33.55
N LEU A 96 -5.26 -6.39 -32.44
CA LEU A 96 -6.23 -7.38 -32.01
C LEU A 96 -7.32 -6.77 -31.16
N LYS A 97 -6.87 -6.03 -30.11
CA LYS A 97 -7.75 -5.43 -29.10
C LYS A 97 -7.07 -4.29 -28.38
N GLU A 98 -7.86 -3.33 -27.92
CA GLU A 98 -7.47 -2.36 -26.90
C GLU A 98 -8.04 -2.80 -25.55
N VAL A 99 -7.20 -2.84 -24.52
CA VAL A 99 -7.57 -3.20 -23.14
C VAL A 99 -7.49 -1.95 -22.28
N GLY A 100 -8.56 -1.67 -21.53
CA GLY A 100 -8.67 -0.43 -20.75
C GLY A 100 -9.39 0.73 -21.48
N ALA A 101 -9.76 0.53 -22.76
CA ALA A 101 -10.52 1.53 -23.54
C ALA A 101 -12.03 1.51 -23.27
N GLU A 102 -12.51 0.63 -22.39
CA GLU A 102 -13.94 0.54 -22.12
C GLU A 102 -14.50 1.80 -21.48
N LYS A 103 -15.71 2.18 -21.88
CA LYS A 103 -16.39 3.40 -21.44
C LYS A 103 -16.44 3.45 -19.92
N ARG A 104 -15.74 4.42 -19.32
CA ARG A 104 -15.86 4.69 -17.90
C ARG A 104 -17.21 5.32 -17.61
N ILE A 105 -17.82 4.88 -16.55
CA ILE A 105 -18.98 5.57 -15.97
C ILE A 105 -18.41 6.54 -14.94
N LEU A 106 -18.26 7.79 -15.34
CA LEU A 106 -17.79 8.85 -14.43
C LEU A 106 -18.95 9.26 -13.51
N ILE A 107 -18.64 9.45 -12.26
CA ILE A 107 -19.56 9.91 -11.21
C ILE A 107 -19.05 11.21 -10.60
N GLU A 108 -19.98 12.09 -10.24
CA GLU A 108 -19.71 13.24 -9.38
C GLU A 108 -19.92 12.84 -7.91
N TYR A 109 -19.47 13.68 -6.97
CA TYR A 109 -19.65 13.39 -5.54
C TYR A 109 -21.12 13.16 -5.15
N LYS A 110 -22.05 13.90 -5.74
CA LYS A 110 -23.50 13.73 -5.49
C LYS A 110 -24.05 12.37 -5.90
N ASP A 111 -23.34 11.65 -6.78
CA ASP A 111 -23.73 10.33 -7.28
C ASP A 111 -23.15 9.19 -6.42
N ILE A 112 -22.43 9.54 -5.34
CA ILE A 112 -21.82 8.55 -4.43
C ILE A 112 -22.81 8.27 -3.29
N PRO A 113 -23.33 7.03 -3.20
CA PRO A 113 -24.21 6.67 -2.09
C PRO A 113 -23.48 6.77 -0.74
N GLU A 114 -24.17 7.21 0.30
CA GLU A 114 -23.62 7.36 1.65
C GLU A 114 -22.98 6.07 2.17
N LEU A 115 -23.56 4.91 1.85
CA LEU A 115 -23.03 3.59 2.21
C LEU A 115 -21.64 3.36 1.58
N VAL A 116 -21.46 3.73 0.31
CA VAL A 116 -20.18 3.60 -0.42
C VAL A 116 -19.15 4.53 0.21
N GLU A 117 -19.49 5.80 0.40
CA GLU A 117 -18.61 6.78 1.02
C GLU A 117 -18.14 6.32 2.40
N LYS A 118 -19.06 6.01 3.30
CA LYS A 118 -18.74 5.56 4.67
C LYS A 118 -17.82 4.33 4.67
N THR A 119 -18.10 3.36 3.80
CA THR A 119 -17.30 2.12 3.73
C THR A 119 -15.89 2.39 3.19
N VAL A 120 -15.77 3.16 2.10
CA VAL A 120 -14.47 3.53 1.53
C VAL A 120 -13.63 4.30 2.55
N LEU A 121 -14.20 5.30 3.20
CA LEU A 121 -13.49 6.09 4.20
C LEU A 121 -13.06 5.24 5.40
N ALA A 122 -13.93 4.38 5.90
CA ALA A 122 -13.59 3.50 7.03
C ALA A 122 -12.43 2.54 6.73
N VAL A 123 -12.35 2.03 5.50
CA VAL A 123 -11.33 1.06 5.09
C VAL A 123 -10.04 1.74 4.66
N GLU A 124 -10.12 2.75 3.84
CA GLU A 124 -8.96 3.35 3.18
C GLU A 124 -8.39 4.54 3.97
N ASP A 125 -9.25 5.40 4.52
CA ASP A 125 -8.82 6.66 5.13
C ASP A 125 -9.80 7.20 6.17
N ALA A 126 -9.90 6.54 7.32
CA ALA A 126 -10.88 6.85 8.36
C ALA A 126 -10.86 8.31 8.88
N ARG A 127 -9.76 9.04 8.64
CA ARG A 127 -9.63 10.45 9.01
C ARG A 127 -9.50 11.37 7.80
N PHE A 128 -10.09 10.98 6.67
CA PHE A 128 -9.99 11.68 5.41
C PHE A 128 -10.30 13.18 5.52
N TYR A 129 -11.34 13.54 6.24
CA TYR A 129 -11.77 14.94 6.44
C TYR A 129 -10.91 15.72 7.44
N GLU A 130 -10.02 15.06 8.22
CA GLU A 130 -9.24 15.69 9.27
C GLU A 130 -7.84 16.15 8.83
N HIS A 131 -7.27 15.51 7.80
CA HIS A 131 -5.91 15.82 7.34
C HIS A 131 -5.88 16.60 6.03
N LYS A 132 -4.69 17.09 5.67
CA LYS A 132 -4.41 17.83 4.41
C LYS A 132 -3.43 17.07 3.54
N GLY A 133 -3.91 16.02 2.87
CA GLY A 133 -3.14 15.18 1.95
C GLY A 133 -2.40 14.04 2.62
N VAL A 134 -1.86 14.22 3.82
CA VAL A 134 -1.12 13.21 4.56
C VAL A 134 -1.63 13.09 5.99
N ASP A 135 -2.01 11.89 6.38
CA ASP A 135 -2.30 11.56 7.78
C ASP A 135 -1.00 11.17 8.50
N TRP A 136 -0.35 12.13 9.15
CA TRP A 136 0.91 11.89 9.85
C TRP A 136 0.77 10.92 11.02
N ARG A 137 -0.36 10.91 11.72
CA ARG A 137 -0.59 9.98 12.85
C ARG A 137 -0.64 8.54 12.34
N ARG A 138 -1.41 8.29 11.26
CA ARG A 138 -1.50 6.97 10.62
C ARG A 138 -0.16 6.56 10.00
N THR A 139 0.52 7.47 9.31
CA THR A 139 1.81 7.20 8.66
C THR A 139 2.88 6.78 9.69
N ILE A 140 3.04 7.53 10.78
CA ILE A 140 4.00 7.20 11.86
C ILE A 140 3.60 5.89 12.54
N GLY A 141 2.32 5.70 12.86
CA GLY A 141 1.81 4.47 13.45
C GLY A 141 2.09 3.23 12.58
N ALA A 142 1.85 3.32 11.28
CA ALA A 142 2.14 2.24 10.34
C ALA A 142 3.64 1.92 10.27
N VAL A 143 4.51 2.93 10.23
CA VAL A 143 5.98 2.74 10.25
C VAL A 143 6.41 2.01 11.53
N LEU A 144 5.93 2.45 12.70
CA LEU A 144 6.26 1.81 13.98
C LEU A 144 5.75 0.36 14.03
N THR A 145 4.53 0.11 13.59
CA THR A 145 3.94 -1.25 13.56
C THR A 145 4.71 -2.16 12.63
N ASN A 146 5.09 -1.69 11.44
CA ASN A 146 5.85 -2.47 10.47
C ASN A 146 7.25 -2.82 10.98
N ILE A 147 7.92 -1.92 11.71
CA ILE A 147 9.22 -2.18 12.33
C ILE A 147 9.09 -3.17 13.48
N THR A 148 8.07 -3.03 14.33
CA THR A 148 7.98 -3.82 15.58
C THR A 148 7.30 -5.17 15.41
N LYS A 149 6.34 -5.30 14.47
CA LYS A 149 5.53 -6.51 14.29
C LYS A 149 5.77 -7.23 12.96
N GLY A 150 6.65 -6.70 12.09
CA GLY A 150 6.96 -7.32 10.79
C GLY A 150 5.78 -7.35 9.81
N GLY A 151 4.79 -6.47 9.99
CA GLY A 151 3.60 -6.37 9.13
C GLY A 151 3.77 -5.40 7.96
N SER A 152 2.80 -5.38 7.04
CA SER A 152 2.68 -4.39 5.96
C SER A 152 1.43 -3.52 6.14
N GLN A 153 1.29 -2.86 7.29
CA GLN A 153 0.16 -1.98 7.53
C GLN A 153 0.23 -0.77 6.61
N GLY A 154 -0.83 -0.54 5.82
CA GLY A 154 -0.95 0.61 4.91
C GLY A 154 -1.20 1.91 5.68
N GLY A 155 -0.32 2.90 5.45
CA GLY A 155 -0.43 4.22 6.07
C GLY A 155 -0.72 5.35 5.05
N SER A 156 -1.02 5.04 3.78
CA SER A 156 -1.31 6.03 2.75
C SER A 156 -2.76 6.50 2.79
N THR A 157 -2.98 7.78 2.52
CA THR A 157 -4.31 8.40 2.40
C THR A 157 -4.89 8.18 1.00
N ILE A 158 -6.18 8.44 0.83
CA ILE A 158 -6.86 8.48 -0.48
C ILE A 158 -6.14 9.42 -1.43
N THR A 159 -5.80 10.63 -0.98
CA THR A 159 -5.07 11.62 -1.78
C THR A 159 -3.71 11.11 -2.23
N GLN A 160 -2.97 10.44 -1.34
CA GLN A 160 -1.68 9.82 -1.68
C GLN A 160 -1.82 8.69 -2.71
N GLN A 161 -2.91 7.93 -2.67
CA GLN A 161 -3.18 6.90 -3.67
C GLN A 161 -3.44 7.51 -5.04
N ILE A 162 -4.23 8.58 -5.15
CA ILE A 162 -4.44 9.32 -6.41
C ILE A 162 -3.10 9.82 -6.96
N VAL A 163 -2.32 10.50 -6.11
CA VAL A 163 -1.03 11.08 -6.52
C VAL A 163 -0.07 10.00 -7.01
N LYS A 164 0.00 8.88 -6.30
CA LYS A 164 0.82 7.73 -6.72
C LYS A 164 0.43 7.21 -8.10
N LEU A 165 -0.86 7.12 -8.39
CA LEU A 165 -1.40 6.59 -9.65
C LEU A 165 -1.26 7.57 -10.82
N SER A 166 -1.23 8.89 -10.55
CA SER A 166 -1.29 9.91 -11.59
C SER A 166 0.06 10.55 -11.92
N PHE A 167 0.90 10.79 -10.92
CA PHE A 167 2.09 11.66 -11.05
C PHE A 167 3.41 10.95 -10.81
N LEU A 168 3.41 9.70 -10.31
CA LEU A 168 4.63 9.05 -9.85
C LEU A 168 4.91 7.74 -10.56
N THR A 169 6.18 7.50 -10.87
CA THR A 169 6.63 6.23 -11.45
C THR A 169 6.59 5.09 -10.42
N HIS A 170 6.44 3.85 -10.87
CA HIS A 170 6.28 2.66 -10.01
C HIS A 170 7.51 2.28 -9.16
N LYS A 171 8.68 2.90 -9.36
CA LYS A 171 9.91 2.56 -8.60
C LYS A 171 9.78 2.93 -7.11
N LYS A 172 9.73 1.93 -6.25
CA LYS A 172 9.68 2.08 -4.78
C LYS A 172 10.97 2.68 -4.23
N LYS A 173 11.01 4.00 -4.00
CA LYS A 173 12.15 4.70 -3.38
C LYS A 173 11.63 5.68 -2.33
N ILE A 174 12.43 5.93 -1.28
CA ILE A 174 12.12 6.92 -0.24
C ILE A 174 11.88 8.30 -0.87
N LYS A 175 12.69 8.69 -1.87
CA LYS A 175 12.51 9.91 -2.64
C LYS A 175 11.08 10.05 -3.16
N ARG A 176 10.53 8.99 -3.80
CA ARG A 176 9.16 8.99 -4.31
C ARG A 176 8.14 9.24 -3.20
N LYS A 177 8.33 8.64 -2.01
CA LYS A 177 7.38 8.85 -0.89
C LYS A 177 7.38 10.29 -0.39
N VAL A 178 8.53 10.96 -0.39
CA VAL A 178 8.62 12.38 -0.05
C VAL A 178 7.91 13.25 -1.11
N GLN A 179 8.10 12.93 -2.39
CA GLN A 179 7.41 13.61 -3.49
C GLN A 179 5.91 13.39 -3.43
N GLU A 180 5.45 12.17 -3.11
CA GLU A 180 4.04 11.84 -2.90
C GLU A 180 3.41 12.71 -1.79
N TRP A 181 4.08 12.88 -0.64
CA TRP A 181 3.61 13.74 0.44
C TRP A 181 3.47 15.21 -0.02
N TYR A 182 4.47 15.72 -0.72
CA TYR A 182 4.47 17.09 -1.21
C TYR A 182 3.34 17.33 -2.22
N ILE A 183 3.21 16.47 -3.23
CA ILE A 183 2.17 16.59 -4.26
C ILE A 183 0.78 16.40 -3.64
N SER A 184 0.60 15.46 -2.70
CA SER A 184 -0.67 15.26 -1.99
C SER A 184 -1.12 16.52 -1.24
N TYR A 185 -0.18 17.22 -0.62
CA TYR A 185 -0.49 18.51 0.02
C TYR A 185 -0.88 19.59 -1.00
N GLN A 186 -0.22 19.65 -2.15
CA GLN A 186 -0.59 20.58 -3.25
C GLN A 186 -1.94 20.20 -3.85
N PHE A 187 -2.22 18.92 -3.97
CA PHE A 187 -3.50 18.41 -4.47
C PHE A 187 -4.68 18.91 -3.62
N GLU A 188 -4.59 18.79 -2.30
CA GLU A 188 -5.65 19.26 -1.38
C GLU A 188 -5.74 20.78 -1.22
N LYS A 189 -4.84 21.54 -1.83
CA LYS A 189 -5.01 22.99 -1.98
C LYS A 189 -5.91 23.36 -3.17
N ASN A 190 -5.98 22.48 -4.17
CA ASN A 190 -6.67 22.75 -5.43
C ASN A 190 -8.02 22.04 -5.55
N TYR A 191 -8.25 20.97 -4.77
CA TYR A 191 -9.47 20.17 -4.80
C TYR A 191 -10.10 20.07 -3.41
N SER A 192 -11.44 20.14 -3.36
CA SER A 192 -12.17 19.84 -2.11
C SER A 192 -12.13 18.35 -1.80
N LYS A 193 -12.46 17.97 -0.57
CA LYS A 193 -12.51 16.57 -0.13
C LYS A 193 -13.51 15.76 -0.97
N GLU A 194 -14.64 16.34 -1.29
CA GLU A 194 -15.69 15.75 -2.13
C GLU A 194 -15.16 15.47 -3.55
N GLN A 195 -14.47 16.44 -4.14
CA GLN A 195 -13.84 16.27 -5.46
C GLN A 195 -12.77 15.19 -5.42
N ILE A 196 -11.94 15.16 -4.38
CA ILE A 196 -10.90 14.16 -4.20
C ILE A 196 -11.51 12.75 -4.11
N LEU A 197 -12.57 12.57 -3.34
CA LEU A 197 -13.25 11.29 -3.23
C LEU A 197 -13.84 10.83 -4.57
N ALA A 198 -14.50 11.73 -5.31
CA ALA A 198 -15.01 11.42 -6.64
C ALA A 198 -13.89 11.03 -7.62
N ILE A 199 -12.78 11.77 -7.65
CA ILE A 199 -11.60 11.46 -8.48
C ILE A 199 -11.06 10.07 -8.11
N TYR A 200 -10.93 9.77 -6.82
CA TYR A 200 -10.46 8.48 -6.33
C TYR A 200 -11.34 7.34 -6.85
N LEU A 201 -12.64 7.42 -6.61
CA LEU A 201 -13.61 6.38 -6.98
C LEU A 201 -13.73 6.20 -8.50
N ASN A 202 -13.46 7.22 -9.28
CA ASN A 202 -13.41 7.15 -10.74
C ASN A 202 -12.11 6.53 -11.28
N LYS A 203 -10.99 6.67 -10.55
CA LYS A 203 -9.66 6.34 -11.06
C LYS A 203 -9.16 4.96 -10.67
N ILE A 204 -9.62 4.43 -9.56
CA ILE A 204 -9.17 3.15 -9.00
C ILE A 204 -9.51 1.99 -9.93
N PHE A 205 -8.58 1.04 -10.03
CA PHE A 205 -8.75 -0.22 -10.73
C PHE A 205 -9.32 -1.30 -9.81
N TYR A 206 -10.40 -1.94 -10.26
CA TYR A 206 -11.13 -2.96 -9.51
C TYR A 206 -10.95 -4.38 -10.08
N GLY A 207 -10.02 -4.58 -11.00
CA GLY A 207 -9.87 -5.85 -11.75
C GLY A 207 -10.87 -5.97 -12.92
N ASN A 208 -10.72 -7.01 -13.76
CA ASN A 208 -11.59 -7.31 -14.91
C ASN A 208 -11.89 -6.09 -15.80
N ASN A 209 -10.86 -5.29 -16.10
CA ASN A 209 -10.96 -4.04 -16.87
C ASN A 209 -11.91 -2.98 -16.28
N ALA A 210 -12.30 -3.11 -15.02
CA ALA A 210 -13.17 -2.15 -14.36
C ALA A 210 -12.35 -1.02 -13.72
N TYR A 211 -12.36 0.16 -14.34
CA TYR A 211 -11.86 1.40 -13.78
C TYR A 211 -13.03 2.25 -13.27
N GLY A 212 -12.92 2.68 -12.03
CA GLY A 212 -13.98 3.37 -11.32
C GLY A 212 -15.02 2.44 -10.72
N ILE A 213 -15.55 2.86 -9.58
CA ILE A 213 -16.46 2.04 -8.78
C ILE A 213 -17.80 1.78 -9.50
N ALA A 214 -18.29 2.76 -10.25
CA ALA A 214 -19.53 2.60 -11.02
C ALA A 214 -19.39 1.56 -12.13
N GLN A 215 -18.26 1.55 -12.83
CA GLN A 215 -17.95 0.51 -13.81
C GLN A 215 -17.76 -0.85 -13.13
N ALA A 216 -17.15 -0.90 -11.96
CA ALA A 216 -16.99 -2.15 -11.19
C ALA A 216 -18.36 -2.72 -10.77
N ALA A 217 -19.29 -1.89 -10.29
CA ALA A 217 -20.67 -2.30 -9.98
C ALA A 217 -21.38 -2.92 -11.19
N LYS A 218 -21.22 -2.33 -12.38
CA LYS A 218 -21.76 -2.90 -13.62
C LYS A 218 -21.08 -4.21 -14.02
N THR A 219 -19.77 -4.31 -13.84
CA THR A 219 -18.99 -5.49 -14.23
C THR A 219 -19.34 -6.68 -13.35
N TYR A 220 -19.33 -6.50 -12.03
CA TYR A 220 -19.51 -7.60 -11.08
C TYR A 220 -20.97 -7.94 -10.80
N TYR A 221 -21.87 -6.95 -10.82
CA TYR A 221 -23.27 -7.13 -10.41
C TYR A 221 -24.30 -6.76 -11.49
N GLY A 222 -23.91 -5.96 -12.49
CA GLY A 222 -24.85 -5.41 -13.47
C GLY A 222 -25.71 -4.28 -12.92
N LYS A 223 -25.38 -3.72 -11.72
CA LYS A 223 -26.17 -2.74 -10.97
C LYS A 223 -25.60 -1.32 -11.09
N ASN A 224 -26.40 -0.31 -10.71
CA ASN A 224 -25.90 1.02 -10.41
C ASN A 224 -25.39 1.08 -8.96
N LEU A 225 -24.71 2.15 -8.57
CA LEU A 225 -24.18 2.30 -7.22
C LEU A 225 -25.28 2.35 -6.14
N ASP A 226 -26.41 3.00 -6.44
CA ASP A 226 -27.56 3.14 -5.53
C ASP A 226 -28.26 1.80 -5.25
N ASP A 227 -28.09 0.83 -6.14
CA ASP A 227 -28.74 -0.48 -6.06
C ASP A 227 -27.88 -1.52 -5.29
N LEU A 228 -26.68 -1.13 -4.82
CA LEU A 228 -25.75 -2.03 -4.15
C LEU A 228 -26.16 -2.30 -2.70
N THR A 229 -26.10 -3.57 -2.33
CA THR A 229 -26.24 -4.00 -0.93
C THR A 229 -24.95 -3.75 -0.14
N PRO A 230 -24.98 -3.69 1.19
CA PRO A 230 -23.78 -3.57 2.03
C PRO A 230 -22.75 -4.67 1.76
N LEU A 231 -23.19 -5.88 1.49
CA LEU A 231 -22.36 -7.02 1.16
C LEU A 231 -21.60 -6.82 -0.17
N GLU A 232 -22.28 -6.29 -1.20
CA GLU A 232 -21.70 -5.99 -2.50
C GLU A 232 -20.70 -4.81 -2.42
N VAL A 233 -21.04 -3.78 -1.63
CA VAL A 233 -20.12 -2.67 -1.35
C VAL A 233 -18.87 -3.16 -0.64
N ALA A 234 -19.00 -4.08 0.33
CA ALA A 234 -17.86 -4.65 1.04
C ALA A 234 -16.87 -5.34 0.10
N LEU A 235 -17.36 -6.14 -0.85
CA LEU A 235 -16.50 -6.77 -1.85
C LEU A 235 -15.82 -5.72 -2.73
N LEU A 236 -16.57 -4.78 -3.32
CA LEU A 236 -15.97 -3.75 -4.19
C LEU A 236 -14.88 -2.95 -3.48
N VAL A 237 -15.16 -2.46 -2.27
CA VAL A 237 -14.17 -1.68 -1.49
C VAL A 237 -12.94 -2.51 -1.11
N GLY A 238 -13.09 -3.83 -1.06
CA GLY A 238 -11.99 -4.75 -0.81
C GLY A 238 -11.00 -4.91 -1.97
N LEU A 239 -11.49 -4.87 -3.21
CA LEU A 239 -10.72 -5.23 -4.42
C LEU A 239 -9.45 -4.37 -4.67
N PRO A 240 -9.47 -3.03 -4.48
CA PRO A 240 -8.35 -2.15 -4.87
C PRO A 240 -7.03 -2.45 -4.18
N GLN A 241 -7.04 -3.09 -3.02
CA GLN A 241 -5.81 -3.45 -2.31
C GLN A 241 -4.94 -4.42 -3.14
N SER A 242 -5.55 -5.37 -3.83
CA SER A 242 -4.87 -6.32 -4.72
C SER A 242 -5.87 -6.90 -5.73
N PRO A 243 -6.20 -6.16 -6.81
CA PRO A 243 -7.28 -6.54 -7.72
C PRO A 243 -7.09 -7.88 -8.42
N THR A 244 -5.85 -8.31 -8.60
CA THR A 244 -5.52 -9.63 -9.18
C THR A 244 -5.75 -10.75 -8.17
N ASN A 245 -5.24 -10.61 -6.94
CA ASN A 245 -5.34 -11.63 -5.91
C ASN A 245 -6.75 -11.77 -5.32
N TYR A 246 -7.52 -10.68 -5.33
CA TYR A 246 -8.91 -10.65 -4.83
C TYR A 246 -9.95 -10.70 -5.95
N ASN A 247 -9.54 -11.11 -7.16
CA ASN A 247 -10.45 -11.21 -8.29
C ASN A 247 -11.51 -12.30 -8.03
N PRO A 248 -12.80 -11.96 -7.89
CA PRO A 248 -13.83 -12.90 -7.47
C PRO A 248 -14.11 -14.00 -8.51
N TYR A 249 -13.74 -13.78 -9.78
CA TYR A 249 -13.87 -14.82 -10.84
C TYR A 249 -12.67 -15.77 -10.90
N LYS A 250 -11.52 -15.40 -10.33
CA LYS A 250 -10.27 -16.19 -10.42
C LYS A 250 -9.86 -16.79 -9.09
N ASN A 251 -10.14 -16.09 -8.00
CA ASN A 251 -9.81 -16.48 -6.63
C ASN A 251 -10.96 -16.09 -5.68
N PRO A 252 -12.09 -16.81 -5.71
CA PRO A 252 -13.26 -16.51 -4.89
C PRO A 252 -12.94 -16.61 -3.38
N GLU A 253 -12.07 -17.53 -2.96
CA GLU A 253 -11.67 -17.65 -1.55
C GLU A 253 -10.93 -16.40 -1.07
N GLY A 254 -9.95 -15.91 -1.83
CA GLY A 254 -9.22 -14.69 -1.49
C GLY A 254 -10.14 -13.45 -1.53
N ALA A 255 -11.11 -13.42 -2.45
CA ALA A 255 -12.13 -12.37 -2.52
C ALA A 255 -13.03 -12.39 -1.27
N LYS A 256 -13.45 -13.59 -0.81
CA LYS A 256 -14.24 -13.79 0.41
C LYS A 256 -13.49 -13.31 1.65
N GLU A 257 -12.26 -13.75 1.84
CA GLU A 257 -11.42 -13.32 2.97
C GLU A 257 -11.27 -11.78 3.02
N ARG A 258 -11.09 -11.17 1.85
CA ARG A 258 -10.96 -9.71 1.77
C ARG A 258 -12.27 -9.00 2.04
N ARG A 259 -13.40 -9.47 1.48
CA ARG A 259 -14.75 -8.97 1.76
C ARG A 259 -15.05 -9.05 3.26
N ASP A 260 -14.76 -10.17 3.90
CA ASP A 260 -15.01 -10.40 5.31
C ASP A 260 -14.18 -9.48 6.21
N THR A 261 -12.94 -9.17 5.77
CA THR A 261 -12.11 -8.12 6.40
C THR A 261 -12.81 -6.75 6.33
N VAL A 262 -13.39 -6.39 5.17
CA VAL A 262 -14.13 -5.13 5.01
C VAL A 262 -15.41 -5.13 5.84
N LEU A 263 -16.16 -6.22 5.85
CA LEU A 263 -17.35 -6.37 6.70
C LEU A 263 -17.02 -6.18 8.20
N THR A 264 -15.88 -6.69 8.65
CA THR A 264 -15.39 -6.45 10.01
C THR A 264 -15.15 -4.95 10.28
N VAL A 265 -14.59 -4.23 9.32
CA VAL A 265 -14.41 -2.77 9.43
C VAL A 265 -15.75 -2.05 9.43
N MET A 266 -16.69 -2.45 8.57
CA MET A 266 -18.05 -1.87 8.51
C MET A 266 -18.79 -2.06 9.84
N LYS A 267 -18.75 -3.26 10.42
CA LYS A 267 -19.33 -3.54 11.75
C LYS A 267 -18.69 -2.67 12.84
N ASN A 268 -17.36 -2.62 12.89
CA ASN A 268 -16.64 -1.85 13.92
C ASN A 268 -16.89 -0.33 13.82
N ASN A 269 -17.33 0.17 12.66
CA ASN A 269 -17.72 1.55 12.43
C ASN A 269 -19.24 1.77 12.44
N ASN A 270 -20.04 0.78 12.88
CA ASN A 270 -21.51 0.82 12.93
C ASN A 270 -22.17 1.14 11.57
N ILE A 271 -21.55 0.73 10.46
CA ILE A 271 -22.12 0.84 9.10
C ILE A 271 -23.10 -0.30 8.86
N ILE A 272 -22.83 -1.48 9.44
CA ILE A 272 -23.73 -2.63 9.51
C ILE A 272 -23.88 -3.10 10.95
N SER A 273 -24.98 -3.78 11.24
CA SER A 273 -25.24 -4.41 12.54
C SER A 273 -24.46 -5.73 12.70
N GLU A 274 -24.37 -6.22 13.95
CA GLU A 274 -23.80 -7.55 14.24
C GLU A 274 -24.58 -8.67 13.53
N ALA A 275 -25.91 -8.58 13.48
CA ALA A 275 -26.76 -9.58 12.83
C ALA A 275 -26.50 -9.64 11.31
N GLU A 276 -26.43 -8.50 10.65
CA GLU A 276 -26.06 -8.42 9.23
C GLU A 276 -24.65 -8.95 8.97
N TYR A 277 -23.70 -8.63 9.85
CA TYR A 277 -22.33 -9.14 9.73
C TYR A 277 -22.30 -10.68 9.75
N GLU A 278 -22.95 -11.32 10.74
CA GLU A 278 -23.01 -12.77 10.84
C GLU A 278 -23.74 -13.44 9.65
N GLU A 279 -24.80 -12.81 9.14
CA GLU A 279 -25.52 -13.25 7.94
C GLU A 279 -24.61 -13.18 6.70
N TYR A 280 -23.93 -12.06 6.50
CA TYR A 280 -23.10 -11.82 5.32
C TYR A 280 -21.87 -12.71 5.25
N LEU A 281 -21.33 -13.16 6.38
CA LEU A 281 -20.21 -14.11 6.40
C LEU A 281 -20.57 -15.47 5.80
N GLN A 282 -21.85 -15.85 5.78
CA GLN A 282 -22.31 -17.13 5.25
C GLN A 282 -22.48 -17.14 3.72
N VAL A 283 -22.47 -15.96 3.08
CA VAL A 283 -22.70 -15.84 1.65
C VAL A 283 -21.41 -16.14 0.87
N GLU A 284 -21.50 -17.01 -0.12
CA GLU A 284 -20.39 -17.32 -1.01
C GLU A 284 -20.26 -16.26 -2.13
N ILE A 285 -19.05 -16.11 -2.68
CA ILE A 285 -18.76 -15.09 -3.69
C ILE A 285 -19.53 -15.35 -4.98
N GLU A 286 -19.66 -16.63 -5.36
CA GLU A 286 -20.33 -17.06 -6.60
C GLU A 286 -21.81 -16.69 -6.62
N ASP A 287 -22.44 -16.64 -5.44
CA ASP A 287 -23.85 -16.26 -5.29
C ASP A 287 -24.08 -14.74 -5.39
N MET A 288 -23.02 -13.96 -5.20
CA MET A 288 -23.08 -12.50 -5.23
C MET A 288 -22.84 -11.91 -6.61
N ILE A 289 -21.97 -12.53 -7.38
CA ILE A 289 -21.48 -11.93 -8.63
C ILE A 289 -22.27 -12.43 -9.84
N LYS A 290 -22.40 -11.55 -10.82
CA LYS A 290 -22.96 -11.91 -12.11
C LYS A 290 -22.10 -12.98 -12.79
N LYS A 291 -22.71 -14.04 -13.31
CA LYS A 291 -21.99 -15.04 -14.11
C LYS A 291 -21.25 -14.34 -15.26
N ARG A 292 -19.97 -14.66 -15.38
CA ARG A 292 -19.13 -14.09 -16.43
C ARG A 292 -19.75 -14.43 -17.79
N SER A 293 -20.12 -13.42 -18.56
CA SER A 293 -20.48 -13.63 -19.93
C SER A 293 -19.24 -14.14 -20.68
N THR A 294 -19.31 -15.33 -21.27
CA THR A 294 -18.27 -15.79 -22.18
C THR A 294 -18.14 -14.77 -23.29
N SER A 295 -17.02 -14.10 -23.36
CA SER A 295 -16.75 -13.14 -24.43
C SER A 295 -16.84 -13.86 -25.78
N ASN A 296 -17.65 -13.34 -26.70
CA ASN A 296 -17.63 -13.80 -28.06
C ASN A 296 -16.36 -13.37 -28.83
N ASP A 297 -15.48 -12.64 -28.20
CA ASP A 297 -14.20 -12.21 -28.73
C ASP A 297 -13.26 -13.42 -28.88
N PRO A 298 -12.86 -13.77 -30.11
CA PRO A 298 -12.04 -14.95 -30.38
C PRO A 298 -10.63 -14.87 -29.74
N TYR A 299 -10.21 -13.69 -29.29
CA TYR A 299 -8.88 -13.46 -28.75
C TYR A 299 -8.89 -13.28 -27.21
N SER A 300 -10.05 -13.32 -26.56
CA SER A 300 -10.16 -13.00 -25.13
C SER A 300 -9.25 -13.87 -24.26
N ALA A 301 -9.21 -15.18 -24.47
CA ALA A 301 -8.41 -16.11 -23.70
C ALA A 301 -6.90 -15.83 -23.82
N ILE A 302 -6.41 -15.61 -25.03
CA ILE A 302 -4.98 -15.35 -25.23
C ILE A 302 -4.56 -13.98 -24.72
N ILE A 303 -5.45 -12.98 -24.80
CA ILE A 303 -5.20 -11.66 -24.22
C ILE A 303 -5.17 -11.74 -22.68
N GLU A 304 -6.07 -12.51 -22.06
CA GLU A 304 -6.05 -12.75 -20.62
C GLU A 304 -4.77 -13.44 -20.17
N MET A 305 -4.33 -14.48 -20.87
CA MET A 305 -3.05 -15.15 -20.59
C MET A 305 -1.86 -14.19 -20.71
N ALA A 306 -1.86 -13.32 -21.72
CA ALA A 306 -0.80 -12.33 -21.87
C ALA A 306 -0.82 -11.28 -20.77
N ILE A 307 -1.98 -10.85 -20.30
CA ILE A 307 -2.13 -9.95 -19.14
C ILE A 307 -1.58 -10.64 -17.89
N GLU A 308 -1.95 -11.86 -17.62
CA GLU A 308 -1.45 -12.65 -16.48
C GLU A 308 0.08 -12.79 -16.50
N GLU A 309 0.65 -13.10 -17.66
CA GLU A 309 2.10 -13.21 -17.81
C GLU A 309 2.82 -11.88 -17.57
N ILE A 310 2.24 -10.75 -18.01
CA ILE A 310 2.80 -9.41 -17.75
C ILE A 310 2.73 -9.09 -16.27
N GLU A 311 1.58 -9.32 -15.62
CA GLU A 311 1.38 -9.05 -14.18
C GLU A 311 2.28 -9.94 -13.30
N GLU A 312 2.54 -11.19 -13.72
CA GLU A 312 3.48 -12.08 -13.02
C GLU A 312 4.93 -11.60 -13.14
N LYS A 313 5.36 -11.22 -14.34
CA LYS A 313 6.74 -10.74 -14.60
C LYS A 313 7.00 -9.33 -14.13
N VAL A 314 5.97 -8.49 -14.12
CA VAL A 314 6.01 -7.08 -13.72
C VAL A 314 4.85 -6.80 -12.77
N PRO A 315 4.95 -7.18 -11.48
CA PRO A 315 3.85 -7.09 -10.51
C PRO A 315 3.28 -5.67 -10.30
N GLU A 316 3.99 -4.64 -10.77
CA GLU A 316 3.56 -3.24 -10.69
C GLU A 316 2.90 -2.75 -12.01
N ALA A 317 2.81 -3.61 -13.05
CA ALA A 317 2.21 -3.22 -14.33
C ALA A 317 0.70 -3.06 -14.21
N ASN A 318 0.21 -1.92 -14.66
CA ASN A 318 -1.21 -1.70 -14.86
C ASN A 318 -1.53 -1.85 -16.36
N VAL A 319 -1.68 -3.10 -16.82
CA VAL A 319 -1.87 -3.40 -18.25
C VAL A 319 -3.05 -2.67 -18.85
N SER A 320 -4.07 -2.37 -18.06
CA SER A 320 -5.26 -1.67 -18.56
C SER A 320 -5.14 -0.14 -18.55
N GLY A 321 -4.05 0.41 -18.00
CA GLY A 321 -3.94 1.86 -17.76
C GLY A 321 -2.64 2.53 -18.18
N ASP A 322 -1.56 1.74 -18.36
CA ASP A 322 -0.22 2.30 -18.62
C ASP A 322 0.12 2.43 -20.11
N GLY A 323 -0.81 2.06 -21.01
CA GLY A 323 -0.63 2.24 -22.45
C GLY A 323 0.40 1.30 -23.09
N TYR A 324 0.53 0.07 -22.59
CA TYR A 324 1.45 -0.91 -23.15
C TYR A 324 1.13 -1.23 -24.62
N LYS A 325 2.18 -1.52 -25.39
CA LYS A 325 2.08 -2.15 -26.72
C LYS A 325 2.55 -3.58 -26.57
N VAL A 326 1.61 -4.52 -26.63
CA VAL A 326 1.87 -5.95 -26.44
C VAL A 326 1.80 -6.65 -27.79
N TYR A 327 2.87 -7.31 -28.19
CA TYR A 327 2.98 -8.03 -29.44
C TYR A 327 2.92 -9.52 -29.16
N LEU A 328 1.86 -10.16 -29.69
CA LEU A 328 1.60 -11.57 -29.51
C LEU A 328 1.97 -12.35 -30.78
N THR A 329 2.33 -13.61 -30.60
CA THR A 329 2.58 -14.54 -31.71
C THR A 329 1.30 -15.15 -32.28
N VAL A 330 0.16 -14.44 -32.16
CA VAL A 330 -1.15 -14.92 -32.59
C VAL A 330 -1.29 -14.90 -34.10
N ASP A 331 -1.59 -16.06 -34.67
CA ASP A 331 -2.11 -16.19 -36.01
C ASP A 331 -3.64 -16.14 -35.98
N ARG A 332 -4.24 -15.17 -36.65
CA ARG A 332 -5.70 -14.94 -36.59
C ARG A 332 -6.50 -16.09 -37.23
N GLU A 333 -6.00 -16.66 -38.32
CA GLU A 333 -6.71 -17.74 -39.01
C GLU A 333 -6.67 -19.02 -38.19
N LEU A 334 -5.50 -19.36 -37.64
CA LEU A 334 -5.33 -20.50 -36.76
C LEU A 334 -6.18 -20.36 -35.49
N GLN A 335 -6.20 -19.17 -34.87
CA GLN A 335 -7.03 -18.91 -33.68
C GLN A 335 -8.53 -19.05 -34.00
N LYS A 336 -8.97 -18.50 -35.13
CA LYS A 336 -10.37 -18.66 -35.57
C LYS A 336 -10.71 -20.12 -35.80
N TYR A 337 -9.87 -20.86 -36.48
CA TYR A 337 -10.09 -22.29 -36.76
C TYR A 337 -10.16 -23.10 -35.45
N ALA A 338 -9.26 -22.85 -34.49
CA ALA A 338 -9.29 -23.49 -33.18
C ALA A 338 -10.61 -23.19 -32.42
N ASN A 339 -11.07 -21.94 -32.46
CA ASN A 339 -12.34 -21.56 -31.85
C ASN A 339 -13.55 -22.19 -32.53
N ASP A 340 -13.51 -22.33 -33.86
CA ASP A 340 -14.59 -22.99 -34.63
C ASP A 340 -14.63 -24.50 -34.34
N ILE A 341 -13.49 -25.15 -34.11
CA ILE A 341 -13.44 -26.54 -33.62
C ILE A 341 -14.13 -26.63 -32.24
N LEU A 342 -13.75 -25.80 -31.27
CA LEU A 342 -14.34 -25.84 -29.93
C LEU A 342 -15.85 -25.55 -29.92
N LYS A 343 -16.35 -24.77 -30.88
CA LYS A 343 -17.78 -24.49 -31.02
C LYS A 343 -18.54 -25.58 -31.75
N GLY A 344 -17.91 -26.71 -32.07
CA GLY A 344 -18.52 -27.81 -32.81
C GLY A 344 -18.85 -27.50 -34.28
N LYS A 345 -18.28 -26.45 -34.88
CA LYS A 345 -18.55 -26.04 -36.24
C LYS A 345 -17.78 -26.86 -37.29
N VAL A 346 -16.69 -27.51 -36.87
CA VAL A 346 -15.81 -28.27 -37.76
C VAL A 346 -16.01 -29.76 -37.55
N PHE A 347 -16.24 -30.20 -36.32
CA PHE A 347 -16.49 -31.58 -35.96
C PHE A 347 -17.74 -31.65 -35.08
N ASP A 348 -18.54 -32.69 -35.26
CA ASP A 348 -19.73 -32.92 -34.44
C ASP A 348 -19.33 -33.65 -33.14
N TYR A 349 -19.31 -32.93 -32.03
CA TYR A 349 -19.07 -33.46 -30.68
C TYR A 349 -19.81 -32.63 -29.64
N PRO A 350 -20.09 -33.19 -28.44
CA PRO A 350 -20.82 -32.47 -27.41
C PRO A 350 -19.98 -31.30 -26.84
N THR A 351 -20.41 -30.09 -27.15
CA THR A 351 -19.71 -28.84 -26.73
C THR A 351 -20.10 -28.34 -25.35
N GLU A 352 -21.16 -28.89 -24.75
CA GLU A 352 -21.74 -28.39 -23.48
C GLU A 352 -20.77 -28.43 -22.26
N LYS A 353 -19.73 -29.28 -22.33
CA LYS A 353 -18.73 -29.47 -21.28
C LYS A 353 -17.36 -28.94 -21.63
N LEU A 354 -17.21 -28.26 -22.78
CA LEU A 354 -15.92 -27.78 -23.25
C LEU A 354 -15.74 -26.27 -22.96
N GLN A 355 -14.49 -25.86 -22.77
CA GLN A 355 -14.18 -24.44 -22.78
C GLN A 355 -14.47 -23.83 -24.15
N THR A 356 -15.08 -22.66 -24.18
CA THR A 356 -15.49 -21.97 -25.41
C THR A 356 -14.36 -21.26 -26.15
N SER A 357 -13.13 -21.38 -25.70
CA SER A 357 -11.93 -20.74 -26.30
C SER A 357 -10.73 -21.68 -26.28
N ALA A 358 -9.89 -21.58 -27.29
CA ALA A 358 -8.61 -22.27 -27.38
C ALA A 358 -7.48 -21.29 -27.65
N VAL A 359 -6.30 -21.61 -27.12
CA VAL A 359 -5.05 -20.95 -27.45
C VAL A 359 -4.16 -21.98 -28.13
N PRO A 360 -3.91 -21.89 -29.45
CA PRO A 360 -3.00 -22.80 -30.09
C PRO A 360 -1.58 -22.60 -29.58
N SER A 361 -0.97 -23.69 -29.16
CA SER A 361 0.48 -23.71 -28.88
C SER A 361 1.25 -23.88 -30.21
N ARG A 362 2.34 -23.18 -30.36
CA ARG A 362 3.33 -23.38 -31.41
C ARG A 362 4.35 -24.40 -31.02
#